data_3ea72bf6096ec11128d3dd22aa276217
#
_entry.id   3ea72bf6096ec11128d3dd22aa276217
#
_cell.length_a   1.000
_cell.length_b   1.000
_cell.length_c   1.000
_cell.angle_alpha   90.00
_cell.angle_beta   90.00
_cell.angle_gamma   90.00
#
_symmetry.space_group_name_H-M   'P 1'
#
loop_
_entity.id
_entity.type
_entity.pdbx_description
1 polymer ?
#
loop_
_entity_poly.entity_id
_entity_poly.type
_entity_poly.pdbx_seq_one_letter_code
_entity_poly.pdbx_strand_id
1 'polypeptide(L)' 'MLELYDVVELREAIPGEDLPAGAVGAIIDVFDGPPPMYEVEFTDTDGRTVAMVTLRADQVSRRDGHL' A
#
# COMPACT_ATOMS: atom_id res chain seq x y z
N MET A 1 -13.81 0.77 2.97
CA MET A 1 -13.35 -0.01 1.81
C MET A 1 -12.19 0.70 1.13
N LEU A 2 -11.21 -0.04 0.72
CA LEU A 2 -10.05 0.53 0.05
C LEU A 2 -10.37 0.86 -1.40
N GLU A 3 -9.89 2.00 -1.86
CA GLU A 3 -10.20 2.49 -3.20
C GLU A 3 -8.94 2.99 -3.89
N LEU A 4 -9.04 3.14 -5.20
CA LEU A 4 -7.95 3.66 -6.02
C LEU A 4 -7.51 5.01 -5.46
N TYR A 5 -6.20 5.18 -5.37
CA TYR A 5 -5.53 6.39 -4.88
C TYR A 5 -5.64 6.63 -3.37
N ASP A 6 -6.24 5.70 -2.63
CA ASP A 6 -6.18 5.78 -1.19
C ASP A 6 -4.74 5.68 -0.72
N VAL A 7 -4.40 6.43 0.32
CA VAL A 7 -3.12 6.33 0.99
C VAL A 7 -3.25 5.27 2.08
N VAL A 8 -2.34 4.34 2.09
CA VAL A 8 -2.36 3.22 3.03
C VAL A 8 -0.99 3.05 3.67
N GLU A 9 -0.96 2.33 4.79
CA GLU A 9 0.30 1.97 5.40
C GLU A 9 0.31 0.50 5.73
N LEU A 10 1.49 -0.10 5.68
CA LEU A 10 1.67 -1.52 5.94
C LEU A 10 1.42 -1.83 7.39
N ARG A 11 0.64 -2.89 7.64
CA ARG A 11 0.44 -3.40 9.00
C ARG A 11 1.64 -4.21 9.46
N GLU A 12 2.34 -4.84 8.51
CA GLU A 12 3.49 -5.68 8.79
C GLU A 12 4.57 -5.40 7.79
N ALA A 13 5.82 -5.68 8.16
CA ALA A 13 6.93 -5.53 7.24
C ALA A 13 6.81 -6.49 6.07
N ILE A 14 7.40 -6.11 4.94
CA ILE A 14 7.55 -7.00 3.78
C ILE A 14 9.05 -7.11 3.54
N PRO A 15 9.72 -8.07 4.20
CA PRO A 15 11.18 -8.14 4.15
C PRO A 15 11.74 -8.32 2.74
N GLY A 16 11.03 -9.05 1.89
CA GLY A 16 11.47 -9.27 0.53
C GLY A 16 11.53 -8.00 -0.29
N GLU A 17 10.81 -6.96 0.12
CA GLU A 17 10.79 -5.67 -0.56
C GLU A 17 11.51 -4.60 0.26
N ASP A 18 12.08 -4.98 1.38
CA ASP A 18 12.77 -4.05 2.26
C ASP A 18 11.86 -2.92 2.74
N LEU A 19 10.60 -3.26 2.99
CA LEU A 19 9.61 -2.32 3.47
C LEU A 19 9.24 -2.63 4.92
N PRO A 20 9.38 -1.67 5.83
CA PRO A 20 9.02 -1.90 7.23
C PRO A 20 7.53 -1.76 7.46
N ALA A 21 7.06 -2.28 8.59
CA ALA A 21 5.71 -1.98 9.04
C ALA A 21 5.57 -0.46 9.17
N GLY A 22 4.43 0.06 8.79
CA GLY A 22 4.20 1.49 8.81
C GLY A 22 4.60 2.21 7.53
N ALA A 23 5.25 1.52 6.59
CA ALA A 23 5.58 2.15 5.31
C ALA A 23 4.31 2.63 4.63
N VAL A 24 4.36 3.82 4.04
CA VAL A 24 3.20 4.49 3.46
C VAL A 24 3.28 4.41 1.95
N GLY A 25 2.17 4.05 1.33
CA GLY A 25 2.07 3.98 -0.11
C GLY A 25 0.70 4.42 -0.57
N ALA A 26 0.48 4.34 -1.87
CA ALA A 26 -0.80 4.70 -2.47
C ALA A 26 -1.27 3.57 -3.38
N ILE A 27 -2.56 3.32 -3.36
CA ILE A 27 -3.17 2.30 -4.22
C ILE A 27 -3.23 2.86 -5.63
N ILE A 28 -2.58 2.17 -6.57
CA ILE A 28 -2.56 2.61 -7.97
C ILE A 28 -3.34 1.70 -8.89
N ASP A 29 -3.79 0.55 -8.38
CA ASP A 29 -4.65 -0.33 -9.15
C ASP A 29 -5.40 -1.24 -8.20
N VAL A 30 -6.57 -1.69 -8.62
CA VAL A 30 -7.42 -2.58 -7.84
C VAL A 30 -7.77 -3.76 -8.71
N PHE A 31 -7.52 -4.96 -8.20
CA PHE A 31 -7.83 -6.19 -8.92
C PHE A 31 -9.00 -6.88 -8.23
N ASP A 32 -10.06 -7.09 -8.98
CA ASP A 32 -11.21 -7.78 -8.43
C ASP A 32 -10.81 -9.21 -8.07
N GLY A 33 -11.36 -9.65 -6.97
CA GLY A 33 -11.06 -10.99 -6.54
C GLY A 33 -12.32 -11.74 -6.33
N PRO A 34 -12.30 -12.89 -5.70
CA PRO A 34 -11.95 -13.07 -4.30
C PRO A 34 -10.58 -13.71 -4.09
N PRO A 35 -9.78 -13.15 -3.16
CA PRO A 35 -10.00 -11.85 -2.50
C PRO A 35 -9.55 -10.70 -3.39
N PRO A 36 -10.08 -9.51 -3.18
CA PRO A 36 -9.58 -8.35 -3.93
C PRO A 36 -8.12 -8.08 -3.57
N MET A 37 -7.35 -7.67 -4.56
CA MET A 37 -5.95 -7.34 -4.38
C MET A 37 -5.71 -5.91 -4.81
N TYR A 38 -4.67 -5.33 -4.28
CA TYR A 38 -4.37 -3.92 -4.52
C TYR A 38 -2.91 -3.77 -4.89
N GLU A 39 -2.67 -3.04 -5.97
CA GLU A 39 -1.30 -2.69 -6.32
C GLU A 39 -0.97 -1.41 -5.58
N VAL A 40 0.07 -1.44 -4.74
CA VAL A 40 0.43 -0.31 -3.91
C VAL A 40 1.82 0.16 -4.29
N GLU A 41 1.94 1.45 -4.56
CA GLU A 41 3.20 2.08 -4.89
C GLU A 41 3.75 2.77 -3.66
N PHE A 42 4.98 2.42 -3.30
CA PHE A 42 5.69 3.04 -2.18
C PHE A 42 6.76 3.96 -2.73
N THR A 43 6.87 5.16 -2.16
CA THR A 43 7.83 6.16 -2.62
C THR A 43 8.70 6.59 -1.45
N ASP A 44 9.88 7.10 -1.77
CA ASP A 44 10.77 7.67 -0.76
C ASP A 44 10.42 9.15 -0.53
N THR A 45 11.22 9.82 0.29
CA THR A 45 10.96 11.20 0.63
C THR A 45 11.15 12.15 -0.56
N ASP A 46 11.83 11.69 -1.60
CA ASP A 46 12.01 12.48 -2.83
C ASP A 46 10.93 12.20 -3.86
N GLY A 47 9.97 11.34 -3.53
CA GLY A 47 8.90 11.01 -4.44
C GLY A 47 9.25 9.95 -5.47
N ARG A 48 10.40 9.28 -5.31
CA ARG A 48 10.77 8.22 -6.23
C ARG A 48 10.12 6.91 -5.80
N THR A 49 9.66 6.15 -6.78
CA THR A 49 9.11 4.83 -6.51
C THR A 49 10.21 3.90 -6.04
N VAL A 50 10.06 3.35 -4.84
CA VAL A 50 11.02 2.38 -4.31
C VAL A 50 10.49 0.96 -4.42
N ALA A 51 9.18 0.77 -4.50
CA ALA A 51 8.59 -0.57 -4.67
C ALA A 51 7.16 -0.45 -5.13
N MET A 52 6.71 -1.45 -5.88
CA MET A 52 5.29 -1.64 -6.20
C MET A 52 4.96 -3.08 -5.83
N VAL A 53 3.96 -3.27 -4.98
CA VAL A 53 3.67 -4.57 -4.41
C VAL A 53 2.18 -4.82 -4.46
N THR A 54 1.80 -6.04 -4.81
CA THR A 54 0.40 -6.45 -4.80
C THR A 54 0.07 -7.00 -3.43
N LEU A 55 -0.92 -6.40 -2.77
CA LEU A 55 -1.25 -6.70 -1.38
C LEU A 55 -2.72 -7.00 -1.21
N ARG A 56 -3.03 -7.81 -0.18
CA ARG A 56 -4.41 -8.02 0.25
C ARG A 56 -4.83 -6.86 1.13
N ALA A 57 -6.13 -6.69 1.27
CA ALA A 57 -6.69 -5.64 2.11
C ALA A 57 -6.21 -5.73 3.56
N ASP A 58 -6.01 -6.95 4.07
CA ASP A 58 -5.63 -7.13 5.47
C ASP A 58 -4.15 -6.84 5.75
N GLN A 59 -3.37 -6.57 4.71
CA GLN A 59 -1.95 -6.25 4.89
C GLN A 59 -1.72 -4.76 5.06
N VAL A 60 -2.74 -3.95 4.85
CA VAL A 60 -2.61 -2.49 4.95
C VAL A 60 -3.74 -1.91 5.78
N SER A 61 -3.51 -0.71 6.28
CA SER A 61 -4.54 0.11 6.89
C SER A 61 -4.67 1.38 6.09
N ARG A 62 -5.90 1.79 5.84
CA ARG A 62 -6.13 3.07 5.18
C ARG A 62 -5.64 4.17 6.09
N ARG A 63 -4.79 5.01 5.56
CA ARG A 63 -4.31 6.15 6.31
C ARG A 63 -5.26 7.30 6.08
N ASP A 64 -5.93 7.69 7.14
CA ASP A 64 -6.85 8.78 7.06
C ASP A 64 -6.06 10.06 7.25
N GLY A 65 -5.57 10.61 6.16
CA GLY A 65 -4.68 11.76 6.21
C GLY A 65 -5.36 13.05 6.52
N HIS A 66 -6.64 13.00 6.83
CA HIS A 66 -7.38 14.19 7.08
C HIS A 66 -7.46 14.50 8.56
N LEU A 67 -7.54 15.65 8.87
CA LEU A 67 -7.61 16.10 10.26
C LEU A 67 -8.99 16.59 10.63
#